data_116ae5df89b755035a30dd889abf9899
#
_entry.id   116ae5df89b755035a30dd889abf9899
#
_cell.length_a   1.000
_cell.length_b   1.000
_cell.length_c   1.000
_cell.angle_alpha   90.00
_cell.angle_beta   90.00
_cell.angle_gamma   90.00
#
_symmetry.space_group_name_H-M   'P 1'
#
loop_
_entity.id
_entity.type
_entity.pdbx_description
1 polymer ?
#
loop_
_entity_poly.entity_id
_entity_poly.type
_entity_poly.pdbx_seq_one_letter_code
_entity_poly.pdbx_strand_id
1 'polypeptide(L)'
;MFANPVTISSLRPLRPAHPPAPSRFSIIIFSCTRFNPSHISCFQARSVSHVARASRGTSSRCVTVMSATAPKKILMLGGTRFIGVYLARMLIEAGHEVTLLTRGKKPISFQIPDDTDESFAKYSAAIKHVAADRSNPEAIKAAIKDKGFEVVYDMNGREAEEAVPILDALPDLQQYIFCSSAGVYKKSDQMPHRETDEVDFNSRHKGKLYTEQLLDSRGVNWTSVRPVYIYGPLNYNPVEEWFFHRIAAGRPIPVPGSGMQVTQLGHVKDLASAFVKCLGNPKASRQVYNISGERFVTFDGIAKACAEAAGVACPEIVHYNPKDFDFGKAKAFPMRDQHFFTSIDKAVEELEWTPEFGLVDGLRDSYQKDFGRGTFRKAADFTTDDMILEKLGVKVPALA
;
A
#
# COMPACT_ATOMS: atom_id res chain seq x y z
N MET A 1 6.74 -59.63 29.37
CA MET A 1 5.99 -60.26 28.24
C MET A 1 6.25 -59.42 27.01
N PHE A 2 6.74 -60.07 26.01
CA PHE A 2 7.37 -59.49 24.80
C PHE A 2 6.35 -58.83 23.85
N ALA A 3 6.68 -57.67 23.30
CA ALA A 3 5.97 -57.11 22.16
C ALA A 3 6.96 -57.12 20.97
N ASN A 4 6.53 -57.72 19.84
CA ASN A 4 7.27 -57.87 18.60
C ASN A 4 7.38 -56.58 17.82
N PRO A 5 8.49 -56.36 17.07
CA PRO A 5 8.65 -55.22 16.18
C PRO A 5 8.04 -55.53 14.79
N VAL A 6 7.34 -54.56 14.25
CA VAL A 6 6.78 -54.58 12.87
C VAL A 6 7.86 -54.19 11.89
N THR A 7 8.12 -55.08 10.93
CA THR A 7 9.12 -54.93 9.85
C THR A 7 8.56 -53.99 8.75
N ILE A 8 9.27 -52.90 8.42
CA ILE A 8 8.94 -52.00 7.32
C ILE A 8 9.58 -52.59 6.05
N SER A 9 8.77 -53.00 5.08
CA SER A 9 9.23 -53.47 3.77
C SER A 9 9.62 -52.28 2.86
N SER A 10 10.73 -52.46 2.17
CA SER A 10 11.39 -51.55 1.25
C SER A 10 10.51 -51.10 0.05
N LEU A 11 10.35 -49.80 -0.12
CA LEU A 11 9.86 -49.20 -1.37
C LEU A 11 11.06 -48.86 -2.27
N ARG A 12 11.04 -49.36 -3.51
CA ARG A 12 12.01 -49.07 -4.56
C ARG A 12 11.86 -47.65 -5.07
N PRO A 13 12.96 -46.92 -5.44
CA PRO A 13 12.86 -45.60 -6.01
C PRO A 13 12.41 -45.66 -7.48
N LEU A 14 11.48 -44.79 -7.85
CA LEU A 14 11.02 -44.53 -9.22
C LEU A 14 12.10 -43.74 -9.97
N ARG A 15 12.42 -44.17 -11.21
CA ARG A 15 13.34 -43.51 -12.13
C ARG A 15 12.74 -42.18 -12.63
N PRO A 16 13.55 -41.14 -12.85
CA PRO A 16 13.06 -39.88 -13.43
C PRO A 16 12.79 -40.06 -14.94
N ALA A 17 11.67 -39.44 -15.37
CA ALA A 17 11.28 -39.40 -16.78
C ALA A 17 12.13 -38.38 -17.55
N HIS A 18 12.49 -38.74 -18.80
CA HIS A 18 13.24 -37.89 -19.72
C HIS A 18 12.40 -36.69 -20.20
N PRO A 19 13.04 -35.51 -20.38
CA PRO A 19 12.35 -34.36 -20.96
C PRO A 19 12.16 -34.54 -22.48
N PRO A 20 11.10 -33.94 -23.08
CA PRO A 20 10.88 -34.00 -24.53
C PRO A 20 11.88 -33.10 -25.29
N ALA A 21 12.18 -33.50 -26.52
CA ALA A 21 13.12 -32.83 -27.42
C ALA A 21 12.64 -31.44 -27.86
N PRO A 22 13.56 -30.50 -28.15
CA PRO A 22 13.20 -29.14 -28.54
C PRO A 22 12.69 -29.06 -29.97
N SER A 23 11.56 -28.39 -30.17
CA SER A 23 11.01 -28.01 -31.47
C SER A 23 11.88 -26.94 -32.14
N ARG A 24 12.14 -27.13 -33.43
CA ARG A 24 12.95 -26.25 -34.29
C ARG A 24 12.27 -24.88 -34.43
N PHE A 25 12.90 -23.83 -33.96
CA PHE A 25 12.60 -22.46 -34.36
C PHE A 25 13.44 -22.07 -35.55
N SER A 26 12.79 -21.67 -36.65
CA SER A 26 13.43 -21.10 -37.83
C SER A 26 13.83 -19.66 -37.54
N ILE A 27 15.14 -19.39 -37.61
CA ILE A 27 15.71 -18.03 -37.50
C ILE A 27 15.60 -17.39 -38.89
N ILE A 28 14.79 -16.31 -39.00
CA ILE A 28 14.80 -15.44 -40.17
C ILE A 28 15.87 -14.38 -39.93
N ILE A 29 16.96 -14.47 -40.72
CA ILE A 29 18.03 -13.48 -40.72
C ILE A 29 17.67 -12.38 -41.70
N PHE A 30 17.40 -11.16 -41.17
CA PHE A 30 17.32 -9.96 -42.01
C PHE A 30 18.73 -9.44 -42.29
N SER A 31 19.12 -9.49 -43.57
CA SER A 31 20.35 -8.90 -44.09
C SER A 31 20.25 -7.38 -44.12
N CYS A 32 21.16 -6.73 -43.39
CA CYS A 32 21.26 -5.27 -43.39
C CYS A 32 22.21 -4.83 -44.51
N THR A 33 21.68 -4.30 -45.60
CA THR A 33 22.46 -3.69 -46.69
C THR A 33 22.93 -2.29 -46.31
N ARG A 34 24.20 -2.02 -46.62
CA ARG A 34 24.96 -0.79 -46.38
C ARG A 34 24.28 0.42 -46.97
N PHE A 35 24.16 1.48 -46.20
CA PHE A 35 23.81 2.84 -46.69
C PHE A 35 25.10 3.65 -46.90
N ASN A 36 25.17 4.30 -48.05
CA ASN A 36 26.26 5.16 -48.53
C ASN A 36 25.93 6.62 -48.16
N PRO A 37 26.87 7.42 -47.60
CA PRO A 37 26.56 8.81 -47.20
C PRO A 37 26.97 9.81 -48.27
N SER A 38 26.02 10.35 -48.99
CA SER A 38 26.24 11.60 -49.73
C SER A 38 24.89 12.16 -50.18
N HIS A 39 24.38 13.19 -49.44
CA HIS A 39 23.67 14.36 -49.92
C HIS A 39 23.22 15.22 -48.73
N ILE A 40 24.00 16.25 -48.48
CA ILE A 40 23.61 17.36 -47.63
C ILE A 40 22.77 18.28 -48.51
N SER A 41 21.49 18.47 -48.24
CA SER A 41 20.70 19.60 -48.75
C SER A 41 20.10 20.39 -47.57
N CYS A 42 20.42 21.68 -47.66
CA CYS A 42 20.04 22.77 -46.78
C CYS A 42 18.52 22.91 -46.68
N PHE A 43 17.97 22.84 -45.46
CA PHE A 43 16.58 23.27 -45.24
C PHE A 43 16.55 24.58 -44.46
N GLN A 44 15.99 25.60 -45.14
CA GLN A 44 15.70 26.91 -44.59
C GLN A 44 14.65 26.85 -43.49
N ALA A 45 14.94 27.52 -42.39
CA ALA A 45 13.99 27.75 -41.29
C ALA A 45 12.87 28.69 -41.77
N ARG A 46 11.63 28.23 -41.74
CA ARG A 46 10.44 29.09 -41.82
C ARG A 46 9.93 29.32 -40.38
N SER A 47 9.91 30.58 -40.00
CA SER A 47 9.26 31.10 -38.82
C SER A 47 7.76 30.83 -38.86
N VAL A 48 7.22 30.11 -37.86
CA VAL A 48 5.78 29.99 -37.65
C VAL A 48 5.42 30.83 -36.43
N SER A 49 4.68 31.91 -36.69
CA SER A 49 4.09 32.77 -35.66
C SER A 49 3.04 32.01 -34.86
N HIS A 50 3.21 31.96 -33.53
CA HIS A 50 2.22 31.40 -32.60
C HIS A 50 1.04 32.40 -32.45
N VAL A 51 -0.10 32.03 -32.96
CA VAL A 51 -1.39 32.59 -32.57
C VAL A 51 -1.87 31.79 -31.35
N ALA A 52 -1.80 32.38 -30.16
CA ALA A 52 -2.38 31.81 -28.95
C ALA A 52 -3.91 31.87 -29.05
N ARG A 53 -4.55 30.74 -29.25
CA ARG A 53 -6.01 30.59 -29.16
C ARG A 53 -6.32 29.95 -27.80
N ALA A 54 -6.70 30.77 -26.84
CA ALA A 54 -7.24 30.31 -25.55
C ALA A 54 -8.59 29.61 -25.81
N SER A 55 -8.59 28.28 -25.74
CA SER A 55 -9.82 27.50 -25.61
C SER A 55 -10.03 27.16 -24.14
N ARG A 56 -11.01 27.83 -23.52
CA ARG A 56 -11.59 27.37 -22.26
C ARG A 56 -12.28 26.03 -22.52
N GLY A 57 -11.57 24.94 -22.33
CA GLY A 57 -12.13 23.60 -22.25
C GLY A 57 -12.72 23.39 -20.87
N THR A 58 -14.04 23.47 -20.76
CA THR A 58 -14.75 22.88 -19.63
C THR A 58 -14.49 21.39 -19.67
N SER A 59 -13.58 20.91 -18.78
CA SER A 59 -13.38 19.49 -18.55
C SER A 59 -14.68 18.93 -17.97
N SER A 60 -15.52 18.38 -18.82
CA SER A 60 -16.61 17.51 -18.40
C SER A 60 -15.95 16.29 -17.76
N ARG A 61 -15.92 16.24 -16.42
CA ARG A 61 -15.59 15.03 -15.70
C ARG A 61 -16.55 13.94 -16.18
N CYS A 62 -16.01 13.00 -16.93
CA CYS A 62 -16.70 11.75 -17.21
C CYS A 62 -16.82 11.03 -15.87
N VAL A 63 -17.95 11.22 -15.20
CA VAL A 63 -18.31 10.41 -14.04
C VAL A 63 -18.53 9.01 -14.60
N THR A 64 -17.52 8.15 -14.50
CA THR A 64 -17.69 6.73 -14.75
C THR A 64 -18.74 6.25 -13.75
N VAL A 65 -19.95 6.03 -14.24
CA VAL A 65 -21.02 5.42 -13.46
C VAL A 65 -20.52 4.03 -13.10
N MET A 66 -20.00 3.86 -11.87
CA MET A 66 -19.72 2.55 -11.31
C MET A 66 -21.01 1.74 -11.44
N SER A 67 -20.94 0.57 -12.05
CA SER A 67 -22.05 -0.39 -12.01
C SER A 67 -22.38 -0.56 -10.52
N ALA A 68 -23.55 -0.05 -10.13
CA ALA A 68 -23.95 -0.07 -8.72
C ALA A 68 -24.09 -1.53 -8.29
N THR A 69 -23.10 -2.03 -7.56
CA THR A 69 -23.26 -3.31 -6.86
C THR A 69 -24.45 -3.16 -5.91
N ALA A 70 -25.32 -4.17 -5.88
CA ALA A 70 -26.44 -4.16 -4.94
C ALA A 70 -25.93 -3.87 -3.52
N PRO A 71 -26.67 -3.12 -2.68
CA PRO A 71 -26.27 -2.85 -1.31
C PRO A 71 -25.88 -4.13 -0.57
N LYS A 72 -24.73 -4.09 0.09
CA LYS A 72 -24.16 -5.23 0.83
C LYS A 72 -24.12 -4.92 2.31
N LYS A 73 -24.31 -5.94 3.14
CA LYS A 73 -24.11 -5.87 4.58
C LYS A 73 -22.68 -6.27 4.93
N ILE A 74 -21.89 -5.27 5.29
CA ILE A 74 -20.44 -5.37 5.41
C ILE A 74 -20.02 -5.34 6.89
N LEU A 75 -19.18 -6.31 7.27
CA LEU A 75 -18.44 -6.30 8.52
C LEU A 75 -17.02 -5.81 8.25
N MET A 76 -16.60 -4.72 8.90
CA MET A 76 -15.25 -4.18 8.80
C MET A 76 -14.51 -4.33 10.12
N LEU A 77 -13.45 -5.15 10.14
CA LEU A 77 -12.54 -5.27 11.28
C LEU A 77 -11.48 -4.16 11.20
N GLY A 78 -11.55 -3.24 12.13
CA GLY A 78 -10.84 -1.97 12.10
C GLY A 78 -11.78 -0.81 11.77
N GLY A 79 -11.37 0.16 10.96
CA GLY A 79 -12.25 1.23 10.49
C GLY A 79 -12.20 2.52 11.32
N THR A 80 -11.61 2.52 12.52
CA THR A 80 -11.47 3.72 13.36
C THR A 80 -10.11 4.42 13.22
N ARG A 81 -9.30 4.02 12.27
CA ARG A 81 -7.98 4.60 11.99
C ARG A 81 -7.66 4.53 10.50
N PHE A 82 -6.96 5.55 10.02
CA PHE A 82 -6.28 5.61 8.73
C PHE A 82 -7.11 5.06 7.57
N ILE A 83 -6.66 3.99 6.88
CA ILE A 83 -7.30 3.39 5.70
C ILE A 83 -8.78 3.11 5.93
N GLY A 84 -9.10 2.48 7.06
CA GLY A 84 -10.48 2.07 7.37
C GLY A 84 -11.44 3.24 7.54
N VAL A 85 -10.95 4.42 7.93
CA VAL A 85 -11.76 5.64 8.06
C VAL A 85 -12.25 6.12 6.70
N TYR A 86 -11.38 6.14 5.70
CA TYR A 86 -11.73 6.52 4.32
C TYR A 86 -12.56 5.43 3.64
N LEU A 87 -12.17 4.17 3.81
CA LEU A 87 -12.90 3.05 3.23
C LEU A 87 -14.34 2.96 3.74
N ALA A 88 -14.57 3.13 5.05
CA ALA A 88 -15.92 3.10 5.61
C ALA A 88 -16.81 4.21 5.02
N ARG A 89 -16.26 5.42 4.80
CA ARG A 89 -16.98 6.51 4.16
C ARG A 89 -17.35 6.19 2.72
N MET A 90 -16.38 5.72 1.93
CA MET A 90 -16.60 5.35 0.53
C MET A 90 -17.67 4.25 0.38
N LEU A 91 -17.65 3.24 1.26
CA LEU A 91 -18.64 2.17 1.23
C LEU A 91 -20.04 2.65 1.61
N ILE A 92 -20.17 3.53 2.62
CA ILE A 92 -21.45 4.12 3.00
C ILE A 92 -21.98 5.05 1.90
N GLU A 93 -21.09 5.83 1.28
CA GLU A 93 -21.43 6.69 0.14
C GLU A 93 -21.94 5.89 -1.05
N ALA A 94 -21.33 4.70 -1.29
CA ALA A 94 -21.77 3.75 -2.31
C ALA A 94 -23.08 3.02 -1.95
N GLY A 95 -23.67 3.27 -0.78
CA GLY A 95 -24.96 2.74 -0.36
C GLY A 95 -24.91 1.41 0.39
N HIS A 96 -23.75 0.97 0.84
CA HIS A 96 -23.61 -0.27 1.60
C HIS A 96 -23.89 -0.05 3.11
N GLU A 97 -24.36 -1.10 3.79
CA GLU A 97 -24.52 -1.12 5.24
C GLU A 97 -23.19 -1.55 5.90
N VAL A 98 -22.52 -0.60 6.57
CA VAL A 98 -21.20 -0.86 7.17
C VAL A 98 -21.30 -0.95 8.68
N THR A 99 -20.81 -2.06 9.24
CA THR A 99 -20.67 -2.29 10.68
C THR A 99 -19.19 -2.43 11.03
N LEU A 100 -18.69 -1.57 11.90
CA LEU A 100 -17.33 -1.66 12.41
C LEU A 100 -17.27 -2.64 13.58
N LEU A 101 -16.39 -3.62 13.50
CA LEU A 101 -16.03 -4.46 14.65
C LEU A 101 -14.74 -3.93 15.27
N THR A 102 -14.85 -3.43 16.50
CA THR A 102 -13.73 -2.89 17.27
C THR A 102 -13.86 -3.22 18.75
N ARG A 103 -12.80 -2.93 19.51
CA ARG A 103 -12.80 -3.13 20.98
C ARG A 103 -13.61 -2.07 21.75
N GLY A 104 -14.26 -1.14 21.08
CA GLY A 104 -15.03 -0.06 21.72
C GLY A 104 -14.20 1.02 22.44
N LYS A 105 -12.85 1.02 22.28
CA LYS A 105 -11.96 1.96 22.99
C LYS A 105 -11.85 3.34 22.34
N LYS A 106 -12.38 3.51 21.15
CA LYS A 106 -12.34 4.76 20.37
C LYS A 106 -13.70 5.06 19.77
N PRO A 107 -14.06 6.33 19.57
CA PRO A 107 -15.23 6.68 18.80
C PRO A 107 -15.23 6.00 17.43
N ILE A 108 -16.39 5.54 16.99
CA ILE A 108 -16.57 4.94 15.64
C ILE A 108 -16.82 6.01 14.58
N SER A 109 -17.20 7.19 14.98
CA SER A 109 -17.45 8.33 14.11
C SER A 109 -16.79 9.58 14.70
N PHE A 110 -16.08 10.30 13.84
CA PHE A 110 -15.49 11.60 14.14
C PHE A 110 -15.29 12.35 12.81
N GLN A 111 -15.39 13.65 12.85
CA GLN A 111 -15.22 14.49 11.66
C GLN A 111 -13.75 14.49 11.23
N ILE A 112 -13.50 14.32 9.94
CA ILE A 112 -12.18 14.38 9.35
C ILE A 112 -12.03 15.65 8.48
N PRO A 113 -10.80 16.05 8.12
CA PRO A 113 -10.59 17.25 7.31
C PRO A 113 -11.27 17.26 5.94
N ASP A 114 -11.62 16.10 5.42
CA ASP A 114 -12.32 15.95 4.14
C ASP A 114 -13.85 15.98 4.28
N ASP A 115 -14.39 15.89 5.48
CA ASP A 115 -15.85 15.93 5.70
C ASP A 115 -16.38 17.36 5.62
N THR A 116 -17.52 17.52 4.97
CA THR A 116 -18.45 18.61 5.23
C THR A 116 -19.36 18.23 6.42
N ASP A 117 -20.06 19.19 7.01
CA ASP A 117 -21.02 18.89 8.09
C ASP A 117 -22.11 17.91 7.61
N GLU A 118 -22.57 18.06 6.37
CA GLU A 118 -23.56 17.18 5.75
C GLU A 118 -23.01 15.76 5.54
N SER A 119 -21.80 15.60 4.96
CA SER A 119 -21.19 14.31 4.74
C SER A 119 -20.90 13.59 6.06
N PHE A 120 -20.44 14.32 7.07
CA PHE A 120 -20.22 13.78 8.41
C PHE A 120 -21.51 13.34 9.09
N ALA A 121 -22.57 14.14 9.00
CA ALA A 121 -23.89 13.78 9.54
C ALA A 121 -24.42 12.50 8.89
N LYS A 122 -24.34 12.39 7.57
CA LYS A 122 -24.71 11.19 6.82
C LYS A 122 -23.89 9.96 7.26
N TYR A 123 -22.56 10.10 7.35
CA TYR A 123 -21.68 9.03 7.81
C TYR A 123 -22.03 8.59 9.24
N SER A 124 -22.17 9.54 10.17
CA SER A 124 -22.46 9.26 11.57
C SER A 124 -23.81 8.57 11.80
N ALA A 125 -24.81 8.89 10.97
CA ALA A 125 -26.13 8.26 11.04
C ALA A 125 -26.11 6.82 10.46
N ALA A 126 -25.24 6.53 9.49
CA ALA A 126 -25.23 5.27 8.77
C ALA A 126 -24.28 4.21 9.38
N ILE A 127 -23.18 4.64 10.01
CA ILE A 127 -22.17 3.72 10.52
C ILE A 127 -22.66 2.95 11.75
N LYS A 128 -22.53 1.63 11.72
CA LYS A 128 -22.91 0.75 12.85
C LYS A 128 -21.69 0.23 13.58
N HIS A 129 -21.87 -0.25 14.79
CA HIS A 129 -20.80 -0.75 15.64
C HIS A 129 -21.17 -2.03 16.36
N VAL A 130 -20.19 -2.93 16.40
CA VAL A 130 -20.20 -4.13 17.25
C VAL A 130 -18.89 -4.15 18.04
N ALA A 131 -19.00 -4.22 19.37
CA ALA A 131 -17.84 -4.24 20.26
C ALA A 131 -17.43 -5.68 20.55
N ALA A 132 -16.23 -6.07 20.11
CA ALA A 132 -15.59 -7.34 20.45
C ALA A 132 -14.07 -7.23 20.33
N ASP A 133 -13.34 -8.00 21.13
CA ASP A 133 -11.90 -8.15 20.96
C ASP A 133 -11.62 -9.34 20.03
N ARG A 134 -10.90 -9.10 18.92
CA ARG A 134 -10.60 -10.15 17.94
C ARG A 134 -9.71 -11.26 18.49
N SER A 135 -9.00 -11.00 19.59
CA SER A 135 -8.21 -12.04 20.31
C SER A 135 -9.09 -12.98 21.15
N ASN A 136 -10.40 -12.72 21.25
CA ASN A 136 -11.35 -13.57 21.96
C ASN A 136 -12.32 -14.22 20.94
N PRO A 137 -12.10 -15.48 20.53
CA PRO A 137 -12.90 -16.19 19.54
C PRO A 137 -14.39 -16.26 19.88
N GLU A 138 -14.72 -16.51 21.14
CA GLU A 138 -16.12 -16.63 21.57
C GLU A 138 -16.84 -15.28 21.55
N ALA A 139 -16.15 -14.20 21.94
CA ALA A 139 -16.69 -12.85 21.83
C ALA A 139 -16.95 -12.45 20.37
N ILE A 140 -16.04 -12.82 19.45
CA ILE A 140 -16.23 -12.60 18.02
C ILE A 140 -17.45 -13.35 17.51
N LYS A 141 -17.52 -14.67 17.77
CA LYS A 141 -18.65 -15.49 17.33
C LYS A 141 -19.99 -14.95 17.85
N ALA A 142 -20.07 -14.64 19.15
CA ALA A 142 -21.28 -14.08 19.74
C ALA A 142 -21.69 -12.73 19.14
N ALA A 143 -20.70 -11.92 18.77
CA ALA A 143 -20.91 -10.57 18.25
C ALA A 143 -21.44 -10.54 16.81
N ILE A 144 -21.07 -11.52 15.97
CA ILE A 144 -21.33 -11.49 14.51
C ILE A 144 -22.21 -12.60 13.98
N LYS A 145 -22.36 -13.72 14.72
CA LYS A 145 -23.19 -14.85 14.33
C LYS A 145 -24.64 -14.40 14.08
N ASP A 146 -25.26 -14.96 13.07
CA ASP A 146 -26.66 -14.71 12.69
C ASP A 146 -27.01 -13.22 12.40
N LYS A 147 -25.98 -12.39 12.22
CA LYS A 147 -26.17 -10.97 11.86
C LYS A 147 -26.35 -10.75 10.35
N GLY A 148 -26.17 -11.77 9.50
CA GLY A 148 -26.37 -11.70 8.06
C GLY A 148 -25.31 -10.85 7.33
N PHE A 149 -24.07 -10.81 7.79
CA PHE A 149 -22.98 -10.18 7.07
C PHE A 149 -22.63 -10.98 5.82
N GLU A 150 -22.57 -10.28 4.69
CA GLU A 150 -22.27 -10.86 3.38
C GLU A 150 -20.81 -10.73 3.01
N VAL A 151 -20.16 -9.64 3.45
CA VAL A 151 -18.77 -9.28 3.11
C VAL A 151 -18.00 -8.92 4.36
N VAL A 152 -16.75 -9.36 4.44
CA VAL A 152 -15.80 -8.97 5.48
C VAL A 152 -14.68 -8.17 4.85
N TYR A 153 -14.39 -6.99 5.43
CA TYR A 153 -13.15 -6.25 5.23
C TYR A 153 -12.27 -6.40 6.47
N ASP A 154 -11.16 -7.12 6.36
CA ASP A 154 -10.20 -7.26 7.44
C ASP A 154 -9.00 -6.33 7.24
N MET A 155 -9.08 -5.14 7.87
CA MET A 155 -8.09 -4.08 7.73
C MET A 155 -6.93 -4.21 8.71
N ASN A 156 -7.03 -5.04 9.72
CA ASN A 156 -6.06 -5.09 10.81
C ASN A 156 -5.63 -6.50 11.25
N GLY A 157 -6.05 -7.56 10.56
CA GLY A 157 -5.62 -8.93 10.81
C GLY A 157 -4.10 -9.09 10.66
N ARG A 158 -3.49 -9.80 11.59
CA ARG A 158 -2.03 -10.04 11.59
C ARG A 158 -1.67 -11.49 11.48
N GLU A 159 -2.45 -12.35 12.13
CA GLU A 159 -2.22 -13.78 12.22
C GLU A 159 -3.44 -14.55 11.70
N ALA A 160 -3.22 -15.74 11.13
CA ALA A 160 -4.27 -16.55 10.53
C ALA A 160 -5.36 -16.95 11.53
N GLU A 161 -4.96 -17.23 12.75
CA GLU A 161 -5.86 -17.65 13.85
C GLU A 161 -6.92 -16.60 14.16
N GLU A 162 -6.62 -15.33 13.87
CA GLU A 162 -7.58 -14.24 14.06
C GLU A 162 -8.74 -14.25 13.05
N ALA A 163 -8.58 -14.89 11.89
CA ALA A 163 -9.62 -15.02 10.88
C ALA A 163 -10.55 -16.24 11.11
N VAL A 164 -10.06 -17.27 11.80
CA VAL A 164 -10.82 -18.52 12.04
C VAL A 164 -12.19 -18.26 12.69
N PRO A 165 -12.32 -17.54 13.81
CA PRO A 165 -13.61 -17.35 14.48
C PRO A 165 -14.60 -16.53 13.61
N ILE A 166 -14.09 -15.71 12.70
CA ILE A 166 -14.92 -14.93 11.78
C ILE A 166 -15.51 -15.86 10.71
N LEU A 167 -14.66 -16.70 10.12
CA LEU A 167 -15.08 -17.67 9.10
C LEU A 167 -16.06 -18.70 9.66
N ASP A 168 -15.80 -19.18 10.88
CA ASP A 168 -16.68 -20.15 11.55
C ASP A 168 -18.06 -19.55 11.91
N ALA A 169 -18.11 -18.23 12.19
CA ALA A 169 -19.37 -17.54 12.52
C ALA A 169 -20.17 -17.08 11.28
N LEU A 170 -19.54 -17.03 10.10
CA LEU A 170 -20.13 -16.55 8.85
C LEU A 170 -19.97 -17.60 7.74
N PRO A 171 -20.66 -18.76 7.83
CA PRO A 171 -20.50 -19.85 6.86
C PRO A 171 -20.95 -19.48 5.43
N ASP A 172 -21.90 -18.55 5.30
CA ASP A 172 -22.45 -18.09 4.02
C ASP A 172 -21.78 -16.82 3.49
N LEU A 173 -20.55 -16.53 3.96
CA LEU A 173 -19.82 -15.34 3.56
C LEU A 173 -19.55 -15.31 2.05
N GLN A 174 -19.97 -14.23 1.39
CA GLN A 174 -19.85 -14.08 -0.06
C GLN A 174 -18.44 -13.60 -0.47
N GLN A 175 -17.77 -12.79 0.36
CA GLN A 175 -16.42 -12.30 0.08
C GLN A 175 -15.66 -11.89 1.35
N TYR A 176 -14.35 -12.21 1.39
CA TYR A 176 -13.42 -11.78 2.42
C TYR A 176 -12.31 -10.93 1.78
N ILE A 177 -12.25 -9.64 2.07
CA ILE A 177 -11.27 -8.71 1.52
C ILE A 177 -10.25 -8.37 2.61
N PHE A 178 -9.00 -8.72 2.36
CA PHE A 178 -7.94 -8.71 3.36
C PHE A 178 -6.86 -7.67 3.06
N CYS A 179 -6.53 -6.85 4.05
CA CYS A 179 -5.39 -5.95 3.99
C CYS A 179 -4.11 -6.69 4.39
N SER A 180 -3.40 -7.19 3.40
CA SER A 180 -2.09 -7.84 3.54
C SER A 180 -0.94 -6.80 3.55
N SER A 181 0.20 -7.11 2.96
CA SER A 181 1.35 -6.20 2.87
C SER A 181 2.34 -6.68 1.80
N ALA A 182 2.88 -5.79 0.99
CA ALA A 182 4.01 -6.09 0.11
C ALA A 182 5.28 -6.49 0.88
N GLY A 183 5.33 -6.20 2.19
CA GLY A 183 6.42 -6.64 3.06
C GLY A 183 6.56 -8.16 3.21
N VAL A 184 5.70 -8.94 2.57
CA VAL A 184 5.77 -10.42 2.48
C VAL A 184 6.70 -10.90 1.39
N TYR A 185 7.06 -10.09 0.39
CA TYR A 185 7.95 -10.51 -0.68
C TYR A 185 9.37 -10.77 -0.18
N LYS A 186 10.03 -11.77 -0.74
CA LYS A 186 11.45 -11.98 -0.56
C LYS A 186 12.23 -10.78 -1.11
N LYS A 187 13.37 -10.49 -0.49
CA LYS A 187 14.31 -9.53 -1.05
C LYS A 187 14.80 -10.05 -2.42
N SER A 188 14.76 -9.19 -3.43
CA SER A 188 15.11 -9.52 -4.80
C SER A 188 15.91 -8.38 -5.44
N ASP A 189 16.77 -8.71 -6.38
CA ASP A 189 17.44 -7.75 -7.27
C ASP A 189 16.61 -7.50 -8.55
N GLN A 190 15.51 -8.25 -8.74
CA GLN A 190 14.57 -8.06 -9.83
C GLN A 190 13.35 -7.28 -9.34
N MET A 191 13.13 -6.13 -9.92
CA MET A 191 12.09 -5.17 -9.53
C MET A 191 11.35 -4.64 -10.77
N PRO A 192 10.10 -4.19 -10.62
CA PRO A 192 9.24 -4.15 -9.43
C PRO A 192 8.77 -5.55 -8.98
N HIS A 193 8.48 -5.72 -7.68
CA HIS A 193 7.80 -6.93 -7.24
C HIS A 193 6.42 -7.07 -7.88
N ARG A 194 6.12 -8.29 -8.35
CA ARG A 194 4.83 -8.68 -8.91
C ARG A 194 4.11 -9.64 -7.96
N GLU A 195 2.83 -9.83 -8.13
CA GLU A 195 2.01 -10.71 -7.29
C GLU A 195 2.44 -12.18 -7.35
N THR A 196 3.10 -12.56 -8.44
CA THR A 196 3.66 -13.91 -8.68
C THR A 196 5.04 -14.13 -8.08
N ASP A 197 5.67 -13.09 -7.54
CA ASP A 197 7.03 -13.20 -6.98
C ASP A 197 7.04 -14.01 -5.69
N GLU A 198 8.20 -14.59 -5.39
CA GLU A 198 8.40 -15.39 -4.19
C GLU A 198 8.15 -14.57 -2.92
N VAL A 199 7.49 -15.22 -1.97
CA VAL A 199 7.17 -14.66 -0.65
C VAL A 199 8.05 -15.28 0.44
N ASP A 200 8.30 -14.52 1.51
CA ASP A 200 9.15 -14.92 2.63
C ASP A 200 8.31 -15.28 3.88
N PHE A 201 8.18 -16.56 4.14
CA PHE A 201 7.52 -17.08 5.34
C PHE A 201 8.33 -16.87 6.64
N ASN A 202 9.54 -16.31 6.57
CA ASN A 202 10.31 -15.86 7.72
C ASN A 202 10.20 -14.35 7.97
N SER A 203 9.51 -13.63 7.09
CA SER A 203 9.32 -12.19 7.25
C SER A 203 8.50 -11.87 8.51
N ARG A 204 8.65 -10.65 9.02
CA ARG A 204 7.79 -10.16 10.12
C ARG A 204 6.30 -10.07 9.74
N HIS A 205 5.98 -10.25 8.46
CA HIS A 205 4.62 -10.25 7.92
C HIS A 205 4.09 -11.65 7.58
N LYS A 206 4.78 -12.72 8.00
CA LYS A 206 4.41 -14.10 7.70
C LYS A 206 2.96 -14.45 8.06
N GLY A 207 2.43 -13.89 9.14
CA GLY A 207 1.03 -14.10 9.54
C GLY A 207 0.04 -13.65 8.46
N LYS A 208 0.39 -12.63 7.64
CA LYS A 208 -0.41 -12.24 6.48
C LYS A 208 -0.47 -13.35 5.42
N LEU A 209 0.66 -14.00 5.15
CA LEU A 209 0.74 -15.13 4.22
C LEU A 209 -0.06 -16.33 4.74
N TYR A 210 0.05 -16.64 6.01
CA TYR A 210 -0.74 -17.71 6.62
C TYR A 210 -2.25 -17.41 6.57
N THR A 211 -2.65 -16.14 6.68
CA THR A 211 -4.04 -15.73 6.50
C THR A 211 -4.49 -15.95 5.05
N GLU A 212 -3.69 -15.55 4.05
CA GLU A 212 -3.97 -15.83 2.63
C GLU A 212 -4.12 -17.33 2.36
N GLN A 213 -3.23 -18.17 2.90
CA GLN A 213 -3.31 -19.64 2.79
C GLN A 213 -4.54 -20.22 3.49
N LEU A 214 -4.89 -19.71 4.68
CA LEU A 214 -6.09 -20.13 5.41
C LEU A 214 -7.36 -19.85 4.60
N LEU A 215 -7.52 -18.62 4.09
CA LEU A 215 -8.67 -18.23 3.29
C LEU A 215 -8.80 -19.11 2.04
N ASP A 216 -7.67 -19.41 1.39
CA ASP A 216 -7.62 -20.28 0.23
C ASP A 216 -8.02 -21.73 0.57
N SER A 217 -7.46 -22.29 1.63
CA SER A 217 -7.75 -23.66 2.08
C SER A 217 -9.19 -23.87 2.54
N ARG A 218 -9.84 -22.82 3.07
CA ARG A 218 -11.26 -22.82 3.47
C ARG A 218 -12.20 -22.65 2.27
N GLY A 219 -11.71 -22.48 1.05
CA GLY A 219 -12.53 -22.30 -0.15
C GLY A 219 -13.31 -20.98 -0.18
N VAL A 220 -12.94 -20.02 0.65
CA VAL A 220 -13.59 -18.71 0.72
C VAL A 220 -13.33 -17.93 -0.57
N ASN A 221 -14.29 -17.13 -1.02
CA ASN A 221 -14.04 -16.11 -2.03
C ASN A 221 -13.27 -14.95 -1.37
N TRP A 222 -11.94 -14.94 -1.52
CA TRP A 222 -11.09 -13.94 -0.88
C TRP A 222 -10.38 -13.04 -1.90
N THR A 223 -10.02 -11.84 -1.44
CA THR A 223 -9.14 -10.91 -2.16
C THR A 223 -8.12 -10.37 -1.18
N SER A 224 -6.84 -10.41 -1.52
CA SER A 224 -5.75 -9.87 -0.70
C SER A 224 -5.14 -8.64 -1.37
N VAL A 225 -5.04 -7.55 -0.65
CA VAL A 225 -4.40 -6.32 -1.10
C VAL A 225 -3.06 -6.16 -0.36
N ARG A 226 -1.96 -6.03 -1.12
CA ARG A 226 -0.59 -5.89 -0.60
C ARG A 226 -0.06 -4.47 -0.86
N PRO A 227 -0.30 -3.51 0.05
CA PRO A 227 0.26 -2.17 -0.07
C PRO A 227 1.76 -2.14 0.29
N VAL A 228 2.48 -1.15 -0.27
CA VAL A 228 3.88 -0.84 0.09
C VAL A 228 3.92 0.10 1.30
N TYR A 229 4.46 1.32 1.17
CA TYR A 229 4.38 2.37 2.18
C TYR A 229 3.13 3.21 1.92
N ILE A 230 2.23 3.24 2.91
CA ILE A 230 1.00 4.03 2.81
C ILE A 230 1.23 5.33 3.56
N TYR A 231 0.90 6.44 2.93
CA TYR A 231 0.98 7.78 3.49
C TYR A 231 -0.35 8.53 3.34
N GLY A 232 -0.45 9.67 3.94
CA GLY A 232 -1.65 10.52 3.86
C GLY A 232 -2.28 10.81 5.22
N PRO A 233 -3.32 11.65 5.26
CA PRO A 233 -3.92 12.10 6.51
C PRO A 233 -4.42 10.95 7.39
N LEU A 234 -4.44 11.16 8.70
CA LEU A 234 -4.82 10.22 9.74
C LEU A 234 -3.86 9.02 9.93
N ASN A 235 -2.68 9.08 9.35
CA ASN A 235 -1.68 8.03 9.51
C ASN A 235 -1.13 8.04 10.95
N TYR A 236 -1.19 6.89 11.62
CA TYR A 236 -0.66 6.72 12.98
C TYR A 236 0.84 6.32 13.00
N ASN A 237 1.44 6.08 11.84
CA ASN A 237 2.86 5.78 11.66
C ASN A 237 3.38 6.38 10.35
N PRO A 238 3.27 7.72 10.19
CA PRO A 238 3.55 8.41 8.94
C PRO A 238 5.05 8.46 8.66
N VAL A 239 5.45 7.91 7.49
CA VAL A 239 6.85 7.98 7.03
C VAL A 239 7.20 9.39 6.54
N GLU A 240 6.23 10.09 5.98
CA GLU A 240 6.35 11.46 5.47
C GLU A 240 6.54 12.49 6.59
N GLU A 241 5.97 12.28 7.76
CA GLU A 241 6.09 13.17 8.91
C GLU A 241 7.56 13.30 9.36
N TRP A 242 8.34 12.24 9.23
CA TRP A 242 9.77 12.26 9.52
C TRP A 242 10.51 13.32 8.69
N PHE A 243 10.17 13.44 7.40
CA PHE A 243 10.72 14.47 6.50
C PHE A 243 10.15 15.84 6.83
N PHE A 244 8.85 15.95 7.05
CA PHE A 244 8.20 17.23 7.35
C PHE A 244 8.75 17.88 8.62
N HIS A 245 9.11 17.12 9.64
CA HIS A 245 9.75 17.66 10.84
C HIS A 245 11.09 18.33 10.54
N ARG A 246 11.94 17.71 9.71
CA ARG A 246 13.24 18.27 9.34
C ARG A 246 13.10 19.49 8.46
N ILE A 247 12.19 19.44 7.52
CA ILE A 247 11.85 20.55 6.62
C ILE A 247 11.29 21.74 7.42
N ALA A 248 10.35 21.52 8.31
CA ALA A 248 9.77 22.58 9.14
C ALA A 248 10.77 23.22 10.11
N ALA A 249 11.78 22.46 10.55
CA ALA A 249 12.85 22.95 11.40
C ALA A 249 14.05 23.53 10.61
N GLY A 250 14.01 23.51 9.27
CA GLY A 250 15.14 23.95 8.44
C GLY A 250 16.42 23.13 8.64
N ARG A 251 16.30 21.90 9.15
CA ARG A 251 17.45 21.05 9.50
C ARG A 251 17.91 20.22 8.31
N PRO A 252 19.23 19.96 8.17
CA PRO A 252 19.72 18.98 7.22
C PRO A 252 19.04 17.64 7.38
N ILE A 253 18.78 16.95 6.25
CA ILE A 253 18.05 15.68 6.21
C ILE A 253 19.06 14.54 6.02
N PRO A 254 19.33 13.72 7.05
CA PRO A 254 20.26 12.60 6.92
C PRO A 254 19.60 11.44 6.16
N VAL A 255 20.18 11.07 5.02
CA VAL A 255 19.69 9.99 4.16
C VAL A 255 20.73 8.87 4.08
N PRO A 256 20.36 7.60 4.30
CA PRO A 256 21.31 6.49 4.29
C PRO A 256 21.83 6.18 2.89
N GLY A 257 23.10 5.75 2.82
CA GLY A 257 23.77 5.36 1.58
C GLY A 257 23.95 6.54 0.62
N SER A 258 23.63 6.33 -0.63
CA SER A 258 23.70 7.36 -1.69
C SER A 258 22.39 8.14 -1.87
N GLY A 259 21.35 7.83 -1.10
CA GLY A 259 20.01 8.38 -1.33
C GLY A 259 19.28 7.87 -2.58
N MET A 260 19.93 7.00 -3.36
CA MET A 260 19.39 6.47 -4.63
C MET A 260 18.58 5.20 -4.47
N GLN A 261 18.37 4.71 -3.25
CA GLN A 261 17.45 3.60 -3.01
C GLN A 261 16.05 3.99 -3.48
N VAL A 262 15.49 3.17 -4.36
CA VAL A 262 14.17 3.40 -4.95
C VAL A 262 13.09 2.76 -4.09
N THR A 263 12.04 3.50 -3.86
CA THR A 263 10.85 3.05 -3.13
C THR A 263 9.57 3.56 -3.79
N GLN A 264 8.44 3.27 -3.19
CA GLN A 264 7.12 3.66 -3.69
C GLN A 264 6.20 3.95 -2.50
N LEU A 265 5.42 5.01 -2.63
CA LEU A 265 4.41 5.39 -1.64
C LEU A 265 3.03 5.39 -2.29
N GLY A 266 2.02 4.88 -1.55
CA GLY A 266 0.63 4.91 -1.97
C GLY A 266 -0.20 5.80 -1.05
N HIS A 267 -1.02 6.68 -1.64
CA HIS A 267 -1.90 7.54 -0.86
C HIS A 267 -3.04 6.74 -0.23
N VAL A 268 -3.42 7.08 1.00
CA VAL A 268 -4.43 6.35 1.77
C VAL A 268 -5.80 6.30 1.10
N LYS A 269 -6.20 7.36 0.40
CA LYS A 269 -7.48 7.42 -0.32
C LYS A 269 -7.47 6.54 -1.57
N ASP A 270 -6.35 6.48 -2.28
CA ASP A 270 -6.15 5.58 -3.42
C ASP A 270 -6.21 4.12 -2.96
N LEU A 271 -5.58 3.80 -1.83
CA LEU A 271 -5.68 2.46 -1.27
C LEU A 271 -7.13 2.12 -0.88
N ALA A 272 -7.85 3.04 -0.25
CA ALA A 272 -9.25 2.85 0.09
C ALA A 272 -10.12 2.62 -1.16
N SER A 273 -9.91 3.39 -2.23
CA SER A 273 -10.63 3.21 -3.49
C SER A 273 -10.35 1.85 -4.15
N ALA A 274 -9.10 1.35 -4.06
CA ALA A 274 -8.75 0.01 -4.55
C ALA A 274 -9.52 -1.09 -3.79
N PHE A 275 -9.67 -0.95 -2.47
CA PHE A 275 -10.49 -1.87 -1.68
C PHE A 275 -11.96 -1.86 -2.12
N VAL A 276 -12.52 -0.70 -2.46
CA VAL A 276 -13.89 -0.60 -3.00
C VAL A 276 -13.99 -1.32 -4.34
N LYS A 277 -12.98 -1.19 -5.22
CA LYS A 277 -12.95 -1.88 -6.53
C LYS A 277 -12.87 -3.41 -6.44
N CYS A 278 -12.43 -3.96 -5.32
CA CYS A 278 -12.45 -5.41 -5.07
C CYS A 278 -13.86 -5.94 -4.76
N LEU A 279 -14.77 -5.10 -4.25
CA LEU A 279 -16.08 -5.52 -3.78
C LEU A 279 -16.95 -6.04 -4.93
N GLY A 280 -17.34 -7.31 -4.83
CA GLY A 280 -18.21 -7.96 -5.82
C GLY A 280 -17.60 -8.10 -7.22
N ASN A 281 -16.31 -7.80 -7.39
CA ASN A 281 -15.62 -7.95 -8.66
C ASN A 281 -15.22 -9.41 -8.88
N PRO A 282 -15.75 -10.08 -9.93
CA PRO A 282 -15.43 -11.50 -10.18
C PRO A 282 -13.96 -11.73 -10.51
N LYS A 283 -13.25 -10.75 -11.09
CA LYS A 283 -11.82 -10.83 -11.36
C LYS A 283 -10.99 -10.80 -10.07
N ALA A 284 -11.54 -10.25 -8.98
CA ALA A 284 -10.87 -10.18 -7.68
C ALA A 284 -11.00 -11.48 -6.85
N SER A 285 -11.79 -12.45 -7.31
CA SER A 285 -12.01 -13.71 -6.61
C SER A 285 -10.73 -14.54 -6.49
N ARG A 286 -10.29 -14.81 -5.26
CA ARG A 286 -9.09 -15.59 -4.92
C ARG A 286 -7.81 -15.00 -5.53
N GLN A 287 -7.71 -13.69 -5.51
CA GLN A 287 -6.60 -12.94 -6.11
C GLN A 287 -5.84 -12.07 -5.10
N VAL A 288 -4.59 -11.82 -5.44
CA VAL A 288 -3.71 -10.87 -4.76
C VAL A 288 -3.51 -9.67 -5.67
N TYR A 289 -3.51 -8.46 -5.09
CA TYR A 289 -3.19 -7.22 -5.80
C TYR A 289 -2.18 -6.38 -5.03
N ASN A 290 -1.13 -5.95 -5.70
CA ASN A 290 -0.26 -4.89 -5.21
C ASN A 290 -0.94 -3.54 -5.44
N ILE A 291 -1.01 -2.72 -4.40
CA ILE A 291 -1.63 -1.39 -4.46
C ILE A 291 -0.65 -0.36 -3.91
N SER A 292 -0.29 0.62 -4.73
CA SER A 292 0.60 1.72 -4.37
C SER A 292 0.41 2.90 -5.34
N GLY A 293 1.21 3.97 -5.20
CA GLY A 293 1.26 5.04 -6.19
C GLY A 293 1.84 4.57 -7.53
N GLU A 294 1.57 5.28 -8.60
CA GLU A 294 2.02 4.93 -9.94
C GLU A 294 3.55 5.02 -10.09
N ARG A 295 4.17 6.04 -9.49
CA ARG A 295 5.58 6.36 -9.71
C ARG A 295 6.47 5.89 -8.58
N PHE A 296 7.68 5.49 -8.94
CA PHE A 296 8.76 5.20 -8.01
C PHE A 296 9.56 6.46 -7.69
N VAL A 297 10.17 6.51 -6.53
CA VAL A 297 10.92 7.66 -6.05
C VAL A 297 12.16 7.22 -5.27
N THR A 298 13.26 7.98 -5.39
CA THR A 298 14.45 7.76 -4.57
C THR A 298 14.27 8.35 -3.18
N PHE A 299 15.09 7.97 -2.21
CA PHE A 299 15.05 8.56 -0.87
C PHE A 299 15.28 10.06 -0.91
N ASP A 300 16.26 10.53 -1.69
CA ASP A 300 16.47 11.96 -1.95
C ASP A 300 15.25 12.62 -2.60
N GLY A 301 14.62 11.88 -3.53
CA GLY A 301 13.41 12.34 -4.20
C GLY A 301 12.24 12.56 -3.24
N ILE A 302 12.11 11.71 -2.19
CA ILE A 302 11.06 11.90 -1.16
C ILE A 302 11.33 13.18 -0.36
N ALA A 303 12.57 13.42 0.07
CA ALA A 303 12.92 14.64 0.79
C ALA A 303 12.56 15.89 -0.02
N LYS A 304 12.91 15.91 -1.31
CA LYS A 304 12.58 17.01 -2.24
C LYS A 304 11.06 17.14 -2.45
N ALA A 305 10.36 16.03 -2.65
CA ALA A 305 8.91 16.03 -2.83
C ALA A 305 8.17 16.52 -1.57
N CYS A 306 8.64 16.16 -0.38
CA CYS A 306 8.08 16.65 0.88
C CYS A 306 8.29 18.17 1.04
N ALA A 307 9.46 18.70 0.66
CA ALA A 307 9.74 20.14 0.70
C ALA A 307 8.86 20.91 -0.30
N GLU A 308 8.70 20.39 -1.52
CA GLU A 308 7.80 20.95 -2.53
C GLU A 308 6.34 20.93 -2.05
N ALA A 309 5.90 19.83 -1.43
CA ALA A 309 4.57 19.71 -0.86
C ALA A 309 4.32 20.72 0.27
N ALA A 310 5.33 20.99 1.09
CA ALA A 310 5.30 22.00 2.15
C ALA A 310 5.41 23.44 1.61
N GLY A 311 5.76 23.64 0.33
CA GLY A 311 5.92 24.95 -0.29
C GLY A 311 7.20 25.69 0.09
N VAL A 312 8.25 24.97 0.48
CA VAL A 312 9.55 25.53 0.89
C VAL A 312 10.72 24.91 0.13
N ALA A 313 11.88 25.58 0.17
CA ALA A 313 13.12 24.99 -0.36
C ALA A 313 13.49 23.73 0.46
N CYS A 314 13.99 22.72 -0.24
CA CYS A 314 14.48 21.51 0.43
C CYS A 314 15.75 21.84 1.21
N PRO A 315 15.82 21.53 2.51
CA PRO A 315 17.07 21.62 3.28
C PRO A 315 18.17 20.75 2.65
N GLU A 316 19.40 20.97 3.10
CA GLU A 316 20.54 20.15 2.68
C GLU A 316 20.26 18.65 2.94
N ILE A 317 20.51 17.81 1.95
CA ILE A 317 20.46 16.36 2.12
C ILE A 317 21.87 15.87 2.41
N VAL A 318 22.04 15.20 3.55
CA VAL A 318 23.35 14.71 4.02
C VAL A 318 23.36 13.18 3.96
N HIS A 319 24.24 12.64 3.12
CA HIS A 319 24.36 11.19 3.00
C HIS A 319 25.28 10.61 4.07
N TYR A 320 24.89 9.48 4.67
CA TYR A 320 25.68 8.79 5.67
C TYR A 320 25.70 7.28 5.44
N ASN A 321 26.77 6.62 5.86
CA ASN A 321 26.83 5.16 5.85
C ASN A 321 26.28 4.61 7.18
N PRO A 322 25.13 3.89 7.19
CA PRO A 322 24.54 3.37 8.42
C PRO A 322 25.46 2.46 9.24
N LYS A 323 26.44 1.82 8.59
CA LYS A 323 27.43 0.93 9.25
C LYS A 323 28.42 1.66 10.15
N ASP A 324 28.54 2.98 9.98
CA ASP A 324 29.46 3.79 10.76
C ASP A 324 28.87 4.26 12.11
N PHE A 325 27.60 3.86 12.39
CA PHE A 325 26.84 4.29 13.56
C PHE A 325 26.21 3.12 14.30
N ASP A 326 26.19 3.22 15.63
CA ASP A 326 25.37 2.37 16.48
C ASP A 326 24.20 3.20 17.04
N PHE A 327 23.02 2.99 16.49
CA PHE A 327 21.80 3.64 16.95
C PHE A 327 21.06 2.84 18.04
N GLY A 328 21.58 1.70 18.48
CA GLY A 328 20.93 0.81 19.41
C GLY A 328 19.55 0.35 18.90
N LYS A 329 18.48 0.74 19.62
CA LYS A 329 17.10 0.43 19.23
C LYS A 329 16.43 1.57 18.45
N ALA A 330 17.10 2.73 18.32
CA ALA A 330 16.55 3.87 17.61
C ALA A 330 16.54 3.64 16.08
N LYS A 331 15.59 4.25 15.42
CA LYS A 331 15.43 4.16 13.98
C LYS A 331 15.82 5.50 13.34
N ALA A 332 17.01 5.55 12.77
CA ALA A 332 17.53 6.78 12.17
C ALA A 332 16.83 7.21 10.88
N PHE A 333 16.22 6.26 10.14
CA PHE A 333 15.51 6.55 8.89
C PHE A 333 14.16 5.82 8.85
N PRO A 334 13.08 6.41 8.32
CA PRO A 334 11.74 5.86 8.46
C PRO A 334 11.46 4.64 7.57
N MET A 335 12.28 4.40 6.54
CA MET A 335 12.11 3.32 5.58
C MET A 335 13.19 2.25 5.70
N ARG A 336 13.03 1.15 4.96
CA ARG A 336 14.05 0.10 4.85
C ARG A 336 15.16 0.57 3.92
N ASP A 337 16.42 0.41 4.31
CA ASP A 337 17.58 0.72 3.47
C ASP A 337 17.76 -0.35 2.38
N GLN A 338 16.86 -0.32 1.39
CA GLN A 338 16.84 -1.20 0.22
C GLN A 338 15.92 -0.64 -0.85
N HIS A 339 16.06 -1.12 -2.10
CA HIS A 339 15.02 -0.94 -3.10
C HIS A 339 13.77 -1.70 -2.69
N PHE A 340 12.60 -1.06 -2.74
CA PHE A 340 11.35 -1.70 -2.34
C PHE A 340 10.14 -1.03 -3.00
N PHE A 341 9.65 -1.62 -4.09
CA PHE A 341 8.50 -1.15 -4.85
C PHE A 341 7.84 -2.31 -5.62
N THR A 342 6.60 -2.12 -6.05
CA THR A 342 5.76 -3.15 -6.67
C THR A 342 5.17 -2.67 -7.98
N SER A 343 4.88 -3.58 -8.94
CA SER A 343 3.99 -3.29 -10.05
C SER A 343 2.55 -3.23 -9.55
N ILE A 344 1.78 -2.29 -10.11
CA ILE A 344 0.33 -2.18 -9.94
C ILE A 344 -0.43 -2.57 -11.21
N ASP A 345 0.26 -3.06 -12.23
CA ASP A 345 -0.29 -3.36 -13.56
C ASP A 345 -1.53 -4.26 -13.46
N LYS A 346 -1.47 -5.30 -12.62
CA LYS A 346 -2.58 -6.23 -12.41
C LYS A 346 -3.84 -5.52 -11.86
N ALA A 347 -3.67 -4.61 -10.92
CA ALA A 347 -4.79 -3.85 -10.37
C ALA A 347 -5.39 -2.89 -11.42
N VAL A 348 -4.55 -2.28 -12.25
CA VAL A 348 -5.00 -1.43 -13.37
C VAL A 348 -5.83 -2.25 -14.36
N GLU A 349 -5.34 -3.42 -14.77
CA GLU A 349 -5.98 -4.24 -15.82
C GLU A 349 -7.25 -4.97 -15.32
N GLU A 350 -7.21 -5.52 -14.12
CA GLU A 350 -8.27 -6.39 -13.64
C GLU A 350 -9.32 -5.66 -12.78
N LEU A 351 -8.91 -4.70 -11.95
CA LEU A 351 -9.82 -3.92 -11.11
C LEU A 351 -10.30 -2.62 -11.79
N GLU A 352 -9.72 -2.27 -12.94
CA GLU A 352 -9.94 -0.97 -13.58
C GLU A 352 -9.70 0.17 -12.58
N TRP A 353 -8.59 0.06 -11.83
CA TRP A 353 -8.20 0.97 -10.79
C TRP A 353 -6.87 1.64 -11.13
N THR A 354 -6.82 2.95 -10.94
CA THR A 354 -5.59 3.75 -11.02
C THR A 354 -5.53 4.70 -9.84
N PRO A 355 -4.31 4.98 -9.29
CA PRO A 355 -4.18 5.98 -8.26
C PRO A 355 -4.48 7.38 -8.80
N GLU A 356 -5.20 8.18 -8.03
CA GLU A 356 -5.56 9.56 -8.39
C GLU A 356 -4.50 10.56 -7.90
N PHE A 357 -3.77 10.22 -6.83
CA PHE A 357 -2.79 11.12 -6.23
C PHE A 357 -1.39 10.92 -6.82
N GLY A 358 -0.87 11.96 -7.49
CA GLY A 358 0.56 12.09 -7.72
C GLY A 358 1.31 12.26 -6.38
N LEU A 359 2.62 11.91 -6.36
CA LEU A 359 3.39 11.91 -5.09
C LEU A 359 3.35 13.27 -4.38
N VAL A 360 3.64 14.37 -5.08
CA VAL A 360 3.70 15.71 -4.48
C VAL A 360 2.30 16.17 -4.03
N ASP A 361 1.28 15.93 -4.81
CA ASP A 361 -0.09 16.32 -4.47
C ASP A 361 -0.63 15.53 -3.28
N GLY A 362 -0.34 14.24 -3.20
CA GLY A 362 -0.68 13.43 -2.05
C GLY A 362 0.09 13.84 -0.78
N LEU A 363 1.39 14.14 -0.91
CA LEU A 363 2.18 14.68 0.21
C LEU A 363 1.65 16.05 0.67
N ARG A 364 1.18 16.89 -0.26
CA ARG A 364 0.54 18.18 0.07
C ARG A 364 -0.79 17.97 0.79
N ASP A 365 -1.59 16.99 0.37
CA ASP A 365 -2.83 16.60 1.09
C ASP A 365 -2.52 16.17 2.54
N SER A 366 -1.50 15.31 2.73
CA SER A 366 -1.03 14.89 4.07
C SER A 366 -0.51 16.06 4.90
N TYR A 367 0.34 16.93 4.30
CA TYR A 367 0.90 18.08 4.98
C TYR A 367 -0.18 19.05 5.47
N GLN A 368 -1.11 19.41 4.61
CA GLN A 368 -2.14 20.42 4.93
C GLN A 368 -3.21 19.90 5.89
N LYS A 369 -3.61 18.64 5.72
CA LYS A 369 -4.75 18.08 6.49
C LYS A 369 -4.36 17.45 7.82
N ASP A 370 -3.10 17.06 7.98
CA ASP A 370 -2.62 16.40 9.19
C ASP A 370 -1.44 17.14 9.82
N PHE A 371 -0.27 17.16 9.18
CA PHE A 371 0.93 17.75 9.76
C PHE A 371 0.77 19.25 10.03
N GLY A 372 0.32 20.05 9.07
CA GLY A 372 0.13 21.48 9.20
C GLY A 372 -0.92 21.86 10.26
N ARG A 373 -1.92 21.00 10.46
CA ARG A 373 -2.94 21.19 11.50
C ARG A 373 -2.51 20.71 12.88
N GLY A 374 -1.47 19.88 12.95
CA GLY A 374 -0.96 19.31 14.19
C GLY A 374 -1.86 18.26 14.85
N THR A 375 -2.92 17.78 14.16
CA THR A 375 -3.95 16.89 14.73
C THR A 375 -3.37 15.56 15.24
N PHE A 376 -2.47 14.94 14.48
CA PHE A 376 -1.83 13.68 14.83
C PHE A 376 -0.31 13.78 14.88
N ARG A 377 0.23 14.98 14.70
CA ARG A 377 1.66 15.24 14.69
C ARG A 377 2.31 14.84 16.02
N LYS A 378 3.32 13.98 15.94
CA LYS A 378 4.16 13.63 17.08
C LYS A 378 5.21 14.70 17.33
N ALA A 379 5.79 14.70 18.54
CA ALA A 379 6.97 15.50 18.79
C ALA A 379 8.13 15.06 17.87
N ALA A 380 8.87 16.03 17.36
CA ALA A 380 10.06 15.74 16.57
C ALA A 380 11.14 15.12 17.45
N ASP A 381 11.80 14.08 16.92
CA ASP A 381 12.97 13.46 17.54
C ASP A 381 14.14 13.57 16.54
N PHE A 382 15.14 14.32 16.93
CA PHE A 382 16.36 14.55 16.12
C PHE A 382 17.59 13.88 16.71
N THR A 383 17.45 13.06 17.75
CA THR A 383 18.59 12.45 18.46
C THR A 383 19.54 11.69 17.52
N THR A 384 18.99 10.89 16.61
CA THR A 384 19.81 10.15 15.64
C THR A 384 20.39 11.06 14.57
N ASP A 385 19.70 12.14 14.22
CA ASP A 385 20.19 13.13 13.26
C ASP A 385 21.40 13.85 13.85
N ASP A 386 21.30 14.29 15.11
CA ASP A 386 22.39 15.00 15.79
C ASP A 386 23.66 14.15 15.85
N MET A 387 23.54 12.86 16.16
CA MET A 387 24.64 11.90 16.11
C MET A 387 25.31 11.83 14.73
N ILE A 388 24.47 11.79 13.67
CA ILE A 388 24.97 11.70 12.28
C ILE A 388 25.67 13.00 11.88
N LEU A 389 24.99 14.14 12.08
CA LEU A 389 25.46 15.44 11.62
C LEU A 389 26.73 15.87 12.38
N GLU A 390 26.81 15.62 13.69
CA GLU A 390 28.02 15.88 14.50
C GLU A 390 29.21 15.08 13.97
N LYS A 391 29.04 13.76 13.76
CA LYS A 391 30.12 12.90 13.26
C LYS A 391 30.61 13.31 11.86
N LEU A 392 29.70 13.83 11.02
CA LEU A 392 30.03 14.31 9.67
C LEU A 392 30.50 15.77 9.65
N GLY A 393 30.53 16.46 10.78
CA GLY A 393 30.95 17.85 10.88
C GLY A 393 29.96 18.83 10.22
N VAL A 394 28.70 18.44 10.05
CA VAL A 394 27.67 19.29 9.44
C VAL A 394 27.02 20.16 10.50
N LYS A 395 27.01 21.48 10.25
CA LYS A 395 26.38 22.44 11.17
C LYS A 395 24.86 22.35 11.10
N VAL A 396 24.24 22.24 12.27
CA VAL A 396 22.79 22.35 12.42
C VAL A 396 22.44 23.83 12.67
N PRO A 397 21.55 24.43 11.88
CA PRO A 397 21.02 25.75 12.15
C PRO A 397 20.39 25.79 13.55
N ALA A 398 20.56 26.88 14.28
CA ALA A 398 19.83 27.08 15.52
C ALA A 398 18.33 27.05 15.23
N LEU A 399 17.57 26.34 16.07
CA LEU A 399 16.10 26.35 15.96
C LEU A 399 15.62 27.80 16.13
N ALA A 400 14.90 28.32 15.11
CA ALA A 400 14.35 29.65 15.12
C ALA A 400 13.14 29.75 16.08
#